data_0ba73ec27019c2860b8f793783fd04fa
#
_entry.id   0ba73ec27019c2860b8f793783fd04fa
#
_cell.length_a   1.000
_cell.length_b   1.000
_cell.length_c   1.000
_cell.angle_alpha   90.00
_cell.angle_beta   90.00
_cell.angle_gamma   90.00
#
_symmetry.space_group_name_H-M   'P 1'
#
loop_
_entity.id
_entity.type
_entity.pdbx_description
1 polymer ?
#
loop_
_entity_poly.entity_id
_entity_poly.type
_entity_poly.pdbx_seq_one_letter_code
_entity_poly.pdbx_strand_id
1 'polypeptide(L)'
;MLKGKTIVLGVTGSIAAYKIANLASMLVKLHADVQVLMTQNATNFIHPTTFETLTSHKCLIDTFDRNFQYSVEHVALAKQADVVLIAPASANVIGKLANGIADDMLTTTVMACRCKKIISPAMNTAMYENPIVQDNLKKLKHYGMEIIEPAVGLLACHDVGAGKLPSEDILLQYILKEAACEKTMAGKRVLVTAGPTVEAIDPVRYITNHSTGKMGYAIAREAMLRGAQVTLVTGPVAIDPPMFVDVVPVTSAADMFEAVTSRAQEQDIIIKAAAVADYTPVTTATEKIKKKDGDNAIALTRTKDILGWLGEHRREGQFLCGFSMETENMLENSRQKLTKKNVDMIVANNLKVQGAGFGGDTNVVTLITADGARELPLQSKEDVAGKLLEEIMEKMQGK
;
A
#
# COMPACT_ATOMS: atom_id res chain seq x y z
N MET A 1 2.92 12.60 -5.94
CA MET A 1 3.56 11.41 -5.34
C MET A 1 4.95 11.14 -5.93
N LEU A 2 5.15 11.22 -7.27
CA LEU A 2 6.43 10.84 -7.90
C LEU A 2 7.25 12.02 -8.43
N LYS A 3 7.01 13.24 -7.94
CA LYS A 3 7.76 14.42 -8.36
C LYS A 3 9.24 14.28 -8.04
N GLY A 4 10.10 14.47 -9.07
CA GLY A 4 11.56 14.32 -8.96
C GLY A 4 12.05 12.87 -8.97
N LYS A 5 11.18 11.89 -9.27
CA LYS A 5 11.51 10.48 -9.40
C LYS A 5 11.60 10.10 -10.87
N THR A 6 12.69 9.43 -11.26
CA THR A 6 12.90 8.90 -12.61
C THR A 6 12.52 7.42 -12.66
N ILE A 7 11.48 7.10 -13.44
CA ILE A 7 10.98 5.75 -13.65
C ILE A 7 11.37 5.26 -15.04
N VAL A 8 12.11 4.17 -15.10
CA VAL A 8 12.51 3.56 -16.37
C VAL A 8 11.55 2.41 -16.70
N LEU A 9 10.88 2.49 -17.83
CA LEU A 9 10.01 1.44 -18.36
C LEU A 9 10.74 0.68 -19.46
N GLY A 10 10.99 -0.59 -19.25
CA GLY A 10 11.54 -1.51 -20.26
C GLY A 10 10.42 -2.26 -20.97
N VAL A 11 10.20 -1.96 -22.25
CA VAL A 11 9.12 -2.58 -23.04
C VAL A 11 9.73 -3.60 -24.00
N THR A 12 9.23 -4.85 -23.94
CA THR A 12 9.76 -5.95 -24.76
C THR A 12 8.74 -6.52 -25.73
N GLY A 13 9.17 -7.40 -26.64
CA GLY A 13 8.35 -7.95 -27.71
C GLY A 13 7.21 -8.86 -27.21
N SER A 14 6.09 -8.28 -26.90
CA SER A 14 4.85 -8.96 -26.51
C SER A 14 3.65 -8.13 -26.93
N ILE A 15 2.54 -8.81 -27.31
CA ILE A 15 1.28 -8.14 -27.64
C ILE A 15 0.82 -7.22 -26.48
N ALA A 16 1.14 -7.53 -25.23
CA ALA A 16 0.78 -6.72 -24.06
C ALA A 16 1.52 -5.37 -23.97
N ALA A 17 2.46 -5.06 -24.87
CA ALA A 17 3.21 -3.80 -24.90
C ALA A 17 2.30 -2.56 -24.97
N TYR A 18 1.14 -2.64 -25.64
CA TYR A 18 0.18 -1.53 -25.74
C TYR A 18 -0.31 -1.03 -24.39
N LYS A 19 -0.39 -1.90 -23.38
CA LYS A 19 -0.83 -1.55 -22.03
C LYS A 19 0.13 -0.59 -21.32
N ILE A 20 1.42 -0.68 -21.64
CA ILE A 20 2.43 0.15 -21.00
C ILE A 20 2.31 1.62 -21.39
N ALA A 21 1.70 1.93 -22.51
CA ALA A 21 1.36 3.31 -22.87
C ALA A 21 0.41 3.96 -21.83
N ASN A 22 -0.60 3.20 -21.36
CA ASN A 22 -1.48 3.67 -20.31
C ASN A 22 -0.73 3.85 -18.98
N LEU A 23 0.10 2.89 -18.60
CA LEU A 23 0.94 3.00 -17.39
C LEU A 23 1.88 4.24 -17.47
N ALA A 24 2.52 4.48 -18.61
CA ALA A 24 3.35 5.67 -18.82
C ALA A 24 2.54 6.96 -18.59
N SER A 25 1.32 7.04 -19.14
CA SER A 25 0.41 8.17 -18.92
C SER A 25 0.03 8.33 -17.44
N MET A 26 -0.23 7.23 -16.70
CA MET A 26 -0.53 7.26 -15.28
C MET A 26 0.66 7.80 -14.46
N LEU A 27 1.89 7.38 -14.78
CA LEU A 27 3.11 7.84 -14.11
C LEU A 27 3.39 9.33 -14.36
N VAL A 28 3.21 9.81 -15.60
CA VAL A 28 3.34 11.22 -15.94
C VAL A 28 2.32 12.08 -15.17
N LYS A 29 1.07 11.63 -15.02
CA LYS A 29 0.05 12.31 -14.20
C LYS A 29 0.43 12.36 -12.71
N LEU A 30 1.24 11.44 -12.24
CA LEU A 30 1.81 11.45 -10.89
C LEU A 30 3.11 12.27 -10.78
N HIS A 31 3.47 13.00 -11.86
CA HIS A 31 4.65 13.85 -11.96
C HIS A 31 6.00 13.10 -11.94
N ALA A 32 6.03 11.85 -12.37
CA ALA A 32 7.28 11.13 -12.60
C ALA A 32 7.99 11.62 -13.87
N ASP A 33 9.32 11.60 -13.86
CA ASP A 33 10.14 11.61 -15.05
C ASP A 33 10.18 10.19 -15.62
N VAL A 34 9.46 9.96 -16.75
CA VAL A 34 9.27 8.61 -17.32
C VAL A 34 10.16 8.44 -18.53
N GLN A 35 11.11 7.51 -18.44
CA GLN A 35 12.05 7.15 -19.51
C GLN A 35 11.69 5.76 -20.05
N VAL A 36 11.59 5.63 -21.38
CA VAL A 36 11.16 4.37 -22.00
C VAL A 36 12.28 3.77 -22.85
N LEU A 37 12.60 2.52 -22.52
CA LEU A 37 13.52 1.66 -23.29
C LEU A 37 12.72 0.59 -24.01
N MET A 38 12.90 0.44 -25.30
CA MET A 38 12.26 -0.62 -26.08
C MET A 38 13.28 -1.56 -26.67
N THR A 39 12.96 -2.85 -26.65
CA THR A 39 13.69 -3.78 -27.53
C THR A 39 13.26 -3.58 -28.98
N GLN A 40 14.11 -3.92 -29.94
CA GLN A 40 13.77 -3.88 -31.37
C GLN A 40 12.47 -4.67 -31.66
N ASN A 41 12.28 -5.82 -31.01
CA ASN A 41 11.07 -6.63 -31.17
C ASN A 41 9.81 -5.94 -30.63
N ALA A 42 9.92 -5.06 -29.64
CA ALA A 42 8.76 -4.33 -29.10
C ALA A 42 8.16 -3.36 -30.13
N THR A 43 8.99 -2.81 -31.01
CA THR A 43 8.54 -1.85 -32.05
C THR A 43 7.55 -2.46 -33.06
N ASN A 44 7.48 -3.80 -33.15
CA ASN A 44 6.49 -4.50 -33.96
C ASN A 44 5.09 -4.49 -33.35
N PHE A 45 4.96 -4.21 -32.04
CA PHE A 45 3.67 -4.22 -31.32
C PHE A 45 3.15 -2.85 -30.97
N ILE A 46 4.06 -1.88 -30.75
CA ILE A 46 3.73 -0.49 -30.46
C ILE A 46 4.84 0.42 -31.01
N HIS A 47 4.45 1.52 -31.60
CA HIS A 47 5.43 2.45 -32.17
C HIS A 47 6.06 3.34 -31.10
N PRO A 48 7.38 3.60 -31.15
CA PRO A 48 8.11 4.46 -30.18
C PRO A 48 7.47 5.84 -29.99
N THR A 49 6.97 6.45 -31.04
CA THR A 49 6.30 7.77 -31.04
C THR A 49 5.13 7.82 -30.03
N THR A 50 4.47 6.68 -29.74
CA THR A 50 3.42 6.62 -28.72
C THR A 50 3.97 7.01 -27.34
N PHE A 51 5.11 6.45 -26.97
CA PHE A 51 5.75 6.77 -25.69
C PHE A 51 6.36 8.16 -25.68
N GLU A 52 7.00 8.57 -26.77
CA GLU A 52 7.59 9.91 -26.92
C GLU A 52 6.53 11.01 -26.74
N THR A 53 5.36 10.82 -27.33
CA THR A 53 4.23 11.75 -27.19
C THR A 53 3.72 11.82 -25.75
N LEU A 54 3.66 10.67 -25.04
CA LEU A 54 3.14 10.60 -23.68
C LEU A 54 4.13 11.14 -22.63
N THR A 55 5.42 10.88 -22.81
CA THR A 55 6.45 11.19 -21.80
C THR A 55 7.24 12.46 -22.11
N SER A 56 7.14 13.00 -23.33
CA SER A 56 7.97 14.10 -23.84
C SER A 56 9.48 13.79 -23.85
N HIS A 57 9.84 12.50 -23.82
CA HIS A 57 11.20 12.01 -23.92
C HIS A 57 11.36 11.08 -25.12
N LYS A 58 12.56 11.06 -25.69
CA LYS A 58 12.91 10.12 -26.75
C LYS A 58 12.82 8.68 -26.23
N CYS A 59 12.18 7.81 -26.97
CA CYS A 59 12.18 6.38 -26.69
C CYS A 59 13.50 5.75 -27.16
N LEU A 60 14.23 5.14 -26.23
CA LEU A 60 15.57 4.62 -26.50
C LEU A 60 15.50 3.15 -26.93
N ILE A 61 16.06 2.86 -28.14
CA ILE A 61 16.03 1.53 -28.76
C ILE A 61 17.43 1.05 -29.07
N ASP A 62 18.23 1.88 -29.69
CA ASP A 62 19.58 1.57 -30.18
C ASP A 62 20.64 2.12 -29.22
N THR A 63 21.57 1.26 -28.81
CA THR A 63 22.70 1.64 -27.97
C THR A 63 23.69 2.58 -28.67
N PHE A 64 23.73 2.53 -29.98
CA PHE A 64 24.69 3.28 -30.82
C PHE A 64 24.03 4.33 -31.72
N ASP A 65 22.87 4.87 -31.31
CA ASP A 65 22.23 5.97 -32.01
C ASP A 65 23.17 7.19 -32.07
N ARG A 66 23.47 7.65 -33.28
CA ARG A 66 24.42 8.74 -33.51
C ARG A 66 23.86 10.13 -33.21
N ASN A 67 22.57 10.26 -32.94
CA ASN A 67 21.91 11.52 -32.60
C ASN A 67 21.90 11.79 -31.07
N PHE A 68 22.89 11.31 -30.33
CA PHE A 68 23.02 11.50 -28.91
C PHE A 68 23.84 12.76 -28.55
N GLN A 69 23.51 13.36 -27.40
CA GLN A 69 24.31 14.42 -26.79
C GLN A 69 25.45 13.76 -25.99
N TYR A 70 26.65 13.93 -26.35
CA TYR A 70 27.99 13.61 -25.76
C TYR A 70 28.05 12.86 -24.38
N SER A 71 27.00 12.23 -23.91
CA SER A 71 26.96 11.39 -22.73
C SER A 71 26.60 9.95 -23.10
N VAL A 72 27.17 8.99 -22.39
CA VAL A 72 26.83 7.57 -22.56
C VAL A 72 25.43 7.36 -21.97
N GLU A 73 24.39 7.46 -22.85
CA GLU A 73 22.98 7.52 -22.44
C GLU A 73 22.56 6.42 -21.44
N HIS A 74 22.93 5.15 -21.69
CA HIS A 74 22.61 4.05 -20.80
C HIS A 74 23.25 4.19 -19.41
N VAL A 75 24.44 4.81 -19.30
CA VAL A 75 25.10 5.04 -18.00
C VAL A 75 24.45 6.23 -17.27
N ALA A 76 24.13 7.30 -18.02
CA ALA A 76 23.47 8.47 -17.44
C ALA A 76 22.10 8.10 -16.89
N LEU A 77 21.29 7.38 -17.67
CA LEU A 77 19.96 6.90 -17.29
C LEU A 77 20.03 5.91 -16.11
N ALA A 78 21.00 4.99 -16.12
CA ALA A 78 21.19 4.04 -15.03
C ALA A 78 21.53 4.70 -13.69
N LYS A 79 22.18 5.88 -13.70
CA LYS A 79 22.46 6.66 -12.49
C LYS A 79 21.27 7.47 -12.00
N GLN A 80 20.38 7.90 -12.90
CA GLN A 80 19.22 8.72 -12.58
C GLN A 80 18.01 7.89 -12.14
N ALA A 81 17.92 6.63 -12.59
CA ALA A 81 16.78 5.78 -12.34
C ALA A 81 16.55 5.50 -10.83
N ASP A 82 15.38 5.81 -10.34
CA ASP A 82 14.90 5.41 -9.00
C ASP A 82 14.33 3.99 -9.01
N VAL A 83 13.64 3.59 -10.10
CA VAL A 83 13.06 2.25 -10.30
C VAL A 83 13.10 1.90 -11.77
N VAL A 84 13.39 0.63 -12.07
CA VAL A 84 13.24 0.04 -13.40
C VAL A 84 12.11 -0.98 -13.36
N LEU A 85 11.09 -0.82 -14.22
CA LEU A 85 10.08 -1.85 -14.47
C LEU A 85 10.24 -2.38 -15.88
N ILE A 86 10.45 -3.67 -16.04
CA ILE A 86 10.43 -4.36 -17.33
C ILE A 86 9.05 -5.03 -17.49
N ALA A 87 8.22 -4.43 -18.33
CA ALA A 87 6.86 -4.86 -18.58
C ALA A 87 6.42 -4.47 -20.02
N PRO A 88 5.87 -5.41 -20.77
CA PRO A 88 5.90 -6.86 -20.54
C PRO A 88 7.33 -7.39 -20.65
N ALA A 89 7.73 -8.35 -19.80
CA ALA A 89 9.01 -9.02 -19.91
C ALA A 89 8.86 -10.33 -20.67
N SER A 90 9.44 -10.40 -21.86
CA SER A 90 9.46 -11.61 -22.69
C SER A 90 10.46 -12.63 -22.15
N ALA A 91 10.26 -13.92 -22.47
CA ALA A 91 11.20 -15.00 -22.11
C ALA A 91 12.63 -14.71 -22.58
N ASN A 92 12.77 -14.08 -23.77
CA ASN A 92 14.08 -13.68 -24.29
C ASN A 92 14.80 -12.71 -23.35
N VAL A 93 14.14 -11.61 -22.94
CA VAL A 93 14.77 -10.60 -22.07
C VAL A 93 15.00 -11.17 -20.67
N ILE A 94 14.09 -11.98 -20.13
CA ILE A 94 14.29 -12.70 -18.87
C ILE A 94 15.54 -13.58 -18.94
N GLY A 95 15.71 -14.35 -20.02
CA GLY A 95 16.89 -15.18 -20.26
C GLY A 95 18.18 -14.39 -20.37
N LYS A 96 18.18 -13.28 -21.12
CA LYS A 96 19.34 -12.38 -21.24
C LYS A 96 19.77 -11.83 -19.88
N LEU A 97 18.85 -11.23 -19.13
CA LEU A 97 19.15 -10.63 -17.83
C LEU A 97 19.64 -11.69 -16.81
N ALA A 98 19.02 -12.87 -16.78
CA ALA A 98 19.42 -13.96 -15.90
C ALA A 98 20.84 -14.48 -16.17
N ASN A 99 21.33 -14.33 -17.41
CA ASN A 99 22.66 -14.78 -17.82
C ASN A 99 23.65 -13.64 -18.09
N GLY A 100 23.32 -12.40 -17.75
CA GLY A 100 24.23 -11.25 -17.87
C GLY A 100 24.49 -10.81 -19.31
N ILE A 101 23.57 -11.10 -20.23
CA ILE A 101 23.68 -10.69 -21.64
C ILE A 101 23.15 -9.25 -21.77
N ALA A 102 24.01 -8.36 -22.22
CA ALA A 102 23.74 -6.92 -22.38
C ALA A 102 24.08 -6.51 -23.82
N ASP A 103 23.27 -6.95 -24.78
CA ASP A 103 23.48 -6.81 -26.22
C ASP A 103 22.53 -5.81 -26.90
N ASP A 104 21.69 -5.14 -26.12
CA ASP A 104 20.78 -4.08 -26.58
C ASP A 104 20.69 -2.95 -25.54
N MET A 105 20.07 -1.82 -25.91
CA MET A 105 19.96 -0.62 -25.07
C MET A 105 19.27 -0.92 -23.73
N LEU A 106 18.21 -1.73 -23.73
CA LEU A 106 17.46 -2.08 -22.53
C LEU A 106 18.32 -2.93 -21.57
N THR A 107 18.86 -4.04 -22.05
CA THR A 107 19.65 -4.95 -21.21
C THR A 107 20.92 -4.31 -20.70
N THR A 108 21.60 -3.49 -21.50
CA THR A 108 22.79 -2.72 -21.10
C THR A 108 22.46 -1.72 -20.00
N THR A 109 21.37 -0.96 -20.13
CA THR A 109 20.95 -0.01 -19.10
C THR A 109 20.57 -0.72 -17.80
N VAL A 110 19.77 -1.79 -17.88
CA VAL A 110 19.33 -2.55 -16.72
C VAL A 110 20.52 -3.15 -15.94
N MET A 111 21.54 -3.62 -16.64
CA MET A 111 22.76 -4.16 -16.00
C MET A 111 23.56 -3.07 -15.29
N ALA A 112 23.54 -1.82 -15.80
CA ALA A 112 24.22 -0.69 -15.18
C ALA A 112 23.44 -0.07 -14.01
N CYS A 113 22.12 -0.28 -13.91
CA CYS A 113 21.26 0.27 -12.86
C CYS A 113 21.57 -0.34 -11.47
N ARG A 114 21.62 0.53 -10.45
CA ARG A 114 21.74 0.11 -9.04
C ARG A 114 20.42 0.13 -8.29
N CYS A 115 19.41 0.81 -8.84
CA CYS A 115 18.07 0.90 -8.25
C CYS A 115 17.32 -0.43 -8.29
N LYS A 116 16.14 -0.48 -7.66
CA LYS A 116 15.24 -1.64 -7.69
C LYS A 116 14.81 -1.97 -9.11
N LYS A 117 14.88 -3.23 -9.46
CA LYS A 117 14.46 -3.78 -10.75
C LYS A 117 13.24 -4.67 -10.54
N ILE A 118 12.19 -4.41 -11.29
CA ILE A 118 10.91 -5.13 -11.22
C ILE A 118 10.66 -5.75 -12.59
N ILE A 119 10.34 -7.04 -12.61
CA ILE A 119 10.12 -7.82 -13.83
C ILE A 119 8.69 -8.32 -13.83
N SER A 120 7.93 -7.96 -14.87
CA SER A 120 6.57 -8.46 -15.06
C SER A 120 6.50 -9.34 -16.31
N PRO A 121 6.61 -10.68 -16.15
CA PRO A 121 6.55 -11.62 -17.26
C PRO A 121 5.20 -11.54 -17.98
N ALA A 122 5.25 -11.63 -19.33
CA ALA A 122 4.05 -11.78 -20.14
C ALA A 122 4.35 -12.57 -21.41
N MET A 123 3.81 -13.80 -21.47
CA MET A 123 4.03 -14.76 -22.54
C MET A 123 2.94 -15.83 -22.55
N ASN A 124 2.96 -16.73 -23.52
CA ASN A 124 2.10 -17.93 -23.52
C ASN A 124 2.35 -18.78 -22.27
N THR A 125 1.31 -19.48 -21.80
CA THR A 125 1.36 -20.30 -20.57
C THR A 125 2.46 -21.37 -20.64
N ALA A 126 2.55 -22.11 -21.74
CA ALA A 126 3.60 -23.15 -21.88
C ALA A 126 5.02 -22.56 -21.86
N MET A 127 5.20 -21.35 -22.37
CA MET A 127 6.49 -20.65 -22.25
C MET A 127 6.75 -20.22 -20.81
N TYR A 128 5.76 -19.71 -20.12
CA TYR A 128 5.89 -19.29 -18.71
C TYR A 128 6.20 -20.49 -17.80
N GLU A 129 5.51 -21.60 -17.99
CA GLU A 129 5.70 -22.85 -17.22
C GLU A 129 6.97 -23.62 -17.62
N ASN A 130 7.63 -23.23 -18.70
CA ASN A 130 8.86 -23.89 -19.13
C ASN A 130 9.93 -23.85 -18.01
N PRO A 131 10.51 -25.01 -17.63
CA PRO A 131 11.47 -25.07 -16.53
C PRO A 131 12.65 -24.10 -16.68
N ILE A 132 13.13 -23.85 -17.91
CA ILE A 132 14.23 -22.91 -18.18
C ILE A 132 13.80 -21.48 -17.86
N VAL A 133 12.58 -21.09 -18.19
CA VAL A 133 12.04 -19.76 -17.88
C VAL A 133 11.84 -19.60 -16.36
N GLN A 134 11.29 -20.63 -15.70
CA GLN A 134 11.12 -20.64 -14.25
C GLN A 134 12.45 -20.56 -13.51
N ASP A 135 13.49 -21.27 -13.97
CA ASP A 135 14.81 -21.19 -13.37
C ASP A 135 15.46 -19.82 -13.59
N ASN A 136 15.28 -19.20 -14.75
CA ASN A 136 15.73 -17.83 -15.01
C ASN A 136 15.02 -16.83 -14.08
N LEU A 137 13.72 -16.97 -13.86
CA LEU A 137 12.97 -16.11 -12.92
C LEU A 137 13.46 -16.28 -11.48
N LYS A 138 13.68 -17.53 -11.02
CA LYS A 138 14.27 -17.81 -9.71
C LYS A 138 15.66 -17.16 -9.57
N LYS A 139 16.49 -17.25 -10.63
CA LYS A 139 17.82 -16.66 -10.67
C LYS A 139 17.77 -15.15 -10.56
N LEU A 140 16.86 -14.46 -11.29
CA LEU A 140 16.66 -13.02 -11.18
C LEU A 140 16.20 -12.62 -9.78
N LYS A 141 15.28 -13.38 -9.18
CA LYS A 141 14.81 -13.19 -7.80
C LYS A 141 15.95 -13.33 -6.78
N HIS A 142 16.82 -14.34 -6.97
CA HIS A 142 18.02 -14.53 -6.13
C HIS A 142 18.97 -13.32 -6.18
N TYR A 143 19.10 -12.66 -7.33
CA TYR A 143 19.88 -11.44 -7.49
C TYR A 143 19.14 -10.15 -7.10
N GLY A 144 18.02 -10.25 -6.37
CA GLY A 144 17.31 -9.12 -5.77
C GLY A 144 16.32 -8.40 -6.70
N MET A 145 16.06 -8.93 -7.90
CA MET A 145 14.99 -8.41 -8.74
C MET A 145 13.64 -8.89 -8.22
N GLU A 146 12.65 -8.01 -8.26
CA GLU A 146 11.27 -8.34 -7.86
C GLU A 146 10.50 -8.86 -9.06
N ILE A 147 9.89 -10.04 -8.92
CA ILE A 147 9.10 -10.66 -9.98
C ILE A 147 7.63 -10.47 -9.65
N ILE A 148 6.91 -9.81 -10.56
CA ILE A 148 5.44 -9.72 -10.49
C ILE A 148 4.88 -10.96 -11.14
N GLU A 149 4.18 -11.79 -10.36
CA GLU A 149 3.55 -12.99 -10.92
C GLU A 149 2.51 -12.60 -11.98
N PRO A 150 2.51 -13.27 -13.16
CA PRO A 150 1.54 -12.97 -14.19
C PRO A 150 0.13 -13.34 -13.75
N ALA A 151 -0.84 -12.58 -14.24
CA ALA A 151 -2.25 -12.88 -14.01
C ALA A 151 -2.67 -14.18 -14.74
N VAL A 152 -3.64 -14.87 -14.16
CA VAL A 152 -4.30 -16.02 -14.78
C VAL A 152 -5.53 -15.55 -15.56
N GLY A 153 -5.73 -16.06 -16.76
CA GLY A 153 -6.89 -15.72 -17.58
C GLY A 153 -6.74 -16.08 -19.06
N LEU A 154 -7.70 -15.62 -19.87
CA LEU A 154 -7.65 -15.79 -21.31
C LEU A 154 -6.49 -14.99 -21.91
N LEU A 155 -5.64 -15.68 -22.65
CA LEU A 155 -4.49 -15.12 -23.37
C LEU A 155 -4.87 -14.78 -24.83
N ALA A 156 -4.03 -14.02 -25.51
CA ALA A 156 -4.23 -13.67 -26.93
C ALA A 156 -4.21 -14.88 -27.88
N CYS A 157 -3.61 -15.99 -27.47
CA CYS A 157 -3.63 -17.27 -28.19
C CYS A 157 -4.87 -18.14 -27.89
N HIS A 158 -5.87 -17.60 -27.18
CA HIS A 158 -7.08 -18.28 -26.72
C HIS A 158 -6.88 -19.37 -25.67
N ASP A 159 -5.67 -19.56 -25.16
CA ASP A 159 -5.42 -20.43 -24.01
C ASP A 159 -5.84 -19.73 -22.71
N VAL A 160 -6.23 -20.52 -21.70
CA VAL A 160 -6.51 -20.03 -20.34
C VAL A 160 -5.41 -20.54 -19.43
N GLY A 161 -4.68 -19.61 -18.79
CA GLY A 161 -3.58 -19.98 -17.89
C GLY A 161 -2.81 -18.78 -17.38
N ALA A 162 -1.72 -19.06 -16.68
CA ALA A 162 -0.75 -18.05 -16.24
C ALA A 162 0.07 -17.54 -17.43
N GLY A 163 0.40 -16.23 -17.43
CA GLY A 163 1.22 -15.62 -18.49
C GLY A 163 0.68 -14.27 -18.96
N LYS A 164 -0.49 -13.85 -18.46
CA LYS A 164 -1.10 -12.56 -18.78
C LYS A 164 -0.44 -11.44 -17.99
N LEU A 165 -0.10 -10.33 -18.66
CA LEU A 165 0.39 -9.14 -17.97
C LEU A 165 -0.67 -8.66 -16.96
N PRO A 166 -0.33 -8.43 -15.70
CA PRO A 166 -1.22 -7.82 -14.71
C PRO A 166 -1.79 -6.48 -15.18
N SER A 167 -2.80 -5.96 -14.46
CA SER A 167 -3.36 -4.65 -14.78
C SER A 167 -2.32 -3.55 -14.53
N GLU A 168 -2.50 -2.44 -15.22
CA GLU A 168 -1.63 -1.27 -15.09
C GLU A 168 -1.65 -0.71 -13.66
N ASP A 169 -2.79 -0.84 -12.95
CA ASP A 169 -2.90 -0.45 -11.54
C ASP A 169 -2.01 -1.30 -10.64
N ILE A 170 -1.95 -2.63 -10.86
CA ILE A 170 -1.03 -3.51 -10.13
C ILE A 170 0.42 -3.11 -10.40
N LEU A 171 0.80 -2.92 -11.66
CA LEU A 171 2.15 -2.49 -12.04
C LEU A 171 2.52 -1.15 -11.38
N LEU A 172 1.57 -0.21 -11.34
CA LEU A 172 1.73 1.07 -10.67
C LEU A 172 1.97 0.92 -9.17
N GLN A 173 1.22 0.02 -8.48
CA GLN A 173 1.43 -0.19 -7.04
C GLN A 173 2.84 -0.70 -6.73
N TYR A 174 3.43 -1.57 -7.57
CA TYR A 174 4.81 -2.00 -7.40
C TYR A 174 5.81 -0.85 -7.57
N ILE A 175 5.59 0.05 -8.54
CA ILE A 175 6.43 1.25 -8.71
C ILE A 175 6.28 2.18 -7.50
N LEU A 176 5.06 2.45 -7.05
CA LEU A 176 4.78 3.31 -5.91
C LEU A 176 5.40 2.75 -4.63
N LYS A 177 5.29 1.45 -4.40
CA LYS A 177 5.93 0.77 -3.28
C LYS A 177 7.43 1.09 -3.20
N GLU A 178 8.13 1.20 -4.32
CA GLU A 178 9.57 1.47 -4.32
C GLU A 178 9.90 2.98 -4.35
N ALA A 179 9.18 3.78 -5.13
CA ALA A 179 9.58 5.15 -5.46
C ALA A 179 8.81 6.27 -4.73
N ALA A 180 7.59 6.01 -4.21
CA ALA A 180 6.70 7.07 -3.75
C ALA A 180 7.21 7.81 -2.50
N CYS A 181 7.88 7.11 -1.59
CA CYS A 181 8.36 7.66 -0.32
C CYS A 181 9.76 7.17 0.01
N GLU A 182 10.49 7.96 0.81
CA GLU A 182 11.71 7.49 1.47
C GLU A 182 11.37 6.36 2.46
N LYS A 183 12.25 5.37 2.59
CA LYS A 183 12.03 4.17 3.41
C LYS A 183 12.34 4.42 4.90
N THR A 184 11.77 5.49 5.44
CA THR A 184 12.01 5.95 6.84
C THR A 184 11.55 4.96 7.90
N MET A 185 10.69 4.00 7.52
CA MET A 185 10.18 2.96 8.42
C MET A 185 10.70 1.56 8.06
N ALA A 186 11.79 1.46 7.29
CA ALA A 186 12.40 0.17 6.96
C ALA A 186 12.76 -0.63 8.22
N GLY A 187 12.37 -1.92 8.25
CA GLY A 187 12.59 -2.81 9.39
C GLY A 187 11.62 -2.62 10.56
N LYS A 188 10.69 -1.66 10.53
CA LYS A 188 9.65 -1.50 11.54
C LYS A 188 8.45 -2.38 11.26
N ARG A 189 7.87 -2.97 12.31
CA ARG A 189 6.62 -3.71 12.28
C ARG A 189 5.50 -2.83 12.83
N VAL A 190 4.47 -2.59 12.01
CA VAL A 190 3.38 -1.66 12.32
C VAL A 190 2.06 -2.41 12.27
N LEU A 191 1.30 -2.37 13.36
CA LEU A 191 -0.07 -2.86 13.39
C LEU A 191 -1.03 -1.67 13.35
N VAL A 192 -1.95 -1.69 12.40
CA VAL A 192 -3.02 -0.69 12.27
C VAL A 192 -4.37 -1.38 12.42
N THR A 193 -5.26 -0.83 13.26
CA THR A 193 -6.66 -1.28 13.27
C THR A 193 -7.52 -0.34 12.45
N ALA A 194 -8.51 -0.86 11.71
CA ALA A 194 -9.36 -0.07 10.84
C ALA A 194 -10.81 -0.58 10.78
N GLY A 195 -11.69 0.24 10.24
CA GLY A 195 -13.11 -0.12 10.08
C GLY A 195 -13.90 -0.11 11.38
N PRO A 196 -15.20 -0.40 11.31
CA PRO A 196 -16.05 -0.61 12.46
C PRO A 196 -15.99 -2.06 12.92
N THR A 197 -16.36 -2.33 14.18
CA THR A 197 -16.79 -3.66 14.58
C THR A 197 -18.31 -3.80 14.45
N VAL A 198 -18.77 -5.02 14.34
CA VAL A 198 -20.17 -5.41 14.17
C VAL A 198 -20.56 -6.36 15.29
N GLU A 199 -21.50 -5.91 16.11
CA GLU A 199 -21.96 -6.68 17.28
C GLU A 199 -23.33 -7.27 16.99
N ALA A 200 -23.37 -8.57 16.72
CA ALA A 200 -24.59 -9.24 16.28
C ALA A 200 -25.66 -9.28 17.38
N ILE A 201 -26.89 -8.90 17.03
CA ILE A 201 -28.10 -9.06 17.84
C ILE A 201 -28.74 -10.42 17.52
N ASP A 202 -28.85 -10.73 16.24
CA ASP A 202 -29.32 -12.00 15.68
C ASP A 202 -28.66 -12.22 14.30
N PRO A 203 -28.93 -13.29 13.55
CA PRO A 203 -28.30 -13.53 12.25
C PRO A 203 -28.55 -12.47 11.18
N VAL A 204 -29.46 -11.50 11.42
CA VAL A 204 -29.90 -10.50 10.46
C VAL A 204 -29.55 -9.07 10.88
N ARG A 205 -29.52 -8.80 12.19
CA ARG A 205 -29.37 -7.44 12.77
C ARG A 205 -28.16 -7.35 13.65
N TYR A 206 -27.53 -6.16 13.64
CA TYR A 206 -26.34 -5.88 14.43
C TYR A 206 -26.26 -4.41 14.84
N ILE A 207 -25.40 -4.12 15.79
CA ILE A 207 -24.97 -2.78 16.19
C ILE A 207 -23.59 -2.53 15.59
N THR A 208 -23.37 -1.35 15.02
CA THR A 208 -22.08 -0.96 14.45
C THR A 208 -21.88 0.56 14.49
N ASN A 209 -20.68 1.01 14.18
CA ASN A 209 -20.31 2.40 14.03
C ASN A 209 -20.29 2.83 12.55
N HIS A 210 -20.44 4.13 12.27
CA HIS A 210 -20.43 4.69 10.91
C HIS A 210 -19.05 4.74 10.24
N SER A 211 -18.04 4.09 10.79
CA SER A 211 -16.69 4.11 10.24
C SER A 211 -16.62 3.41 8.88
N THR A 212 -15.94 4.04 7.93
CA THR A 212 -15.67 3.48 6.59
C THR A 212 -14.30 2.82 6.47
N GLY A 213 -13.47 2.90 7.52
CA GLY A 213 -12.10 2.35 7.52
C GLY A 213 -11.06 3.19 6.78
N LYS A 214 -11.45 4.20 5.99
CA LYS A 214 -10.54 4.97 5.11
C LYS A 214 -9.30 5.51 5.80
N MET A 215 -9.40 6.02 7.04
CA MET A 215 -8.25 6.58 7.76
C MET A 215 -7.21 5.49 8.11
N GLY A 216 -7.66 4.37 8.68
CA GLY A 216 -6.76 3.26 9.00
C GLY A 216 -6.12 2.65 7.76
N TYR A 217 -6.85 2.56 6.66
CA TYR A 217 -6.33 2.09 5.37
C TYR A 217 -5.29 3.06 4.78
N ALA A 218 -5.51 4.37 4.88
CA ALA A 218 -4.52 5.38 4.47
C ALA A 218 -3.24 5.28 5.31
N ILE A 219 -3.36 5.08 6.63
CA ILE A 219 -2.21 4.90 7.53
C ILE A 219 -1.44 3.61 7.17
N ALA A 220 -2.14 2.50 6.97
CA ALA A 220 -1.52 1.23 6.61
C ALA A 220 -0.78 1.32 5.26
N ARG A 221 -1.40 1.96 4.26
CA ARG A 221 -0.79 2.22 2.96
C ARG A 221 0.44 3.10 3.07
N GLU A 222 0.37 4.20 3.78
CA GLU A 222 1.49 5.13 3.93
C GLU A 222 2.67 4.49 4.69
N ALA A 223 2.41 3.72 5.75
CA ALA A 223 3.44 2.98 6.47
C ALA A 223 4.14 1.94 5.56
N MET A 224 3.38 1.22 4.73
CA MET A 224 3.91 0.28 3.74
C MET A 224 4.79 1.00 2.69
N LEU A 225 4.35 2.14 2.17
CA LEU A 225 5.13 2.93 1.22
C LEU A 225 6.45 3.43 1.83
N ARG A 226 6.49 3.70 3.13
CA ARG A 226 7.69 4.04 3.91
C ARG A 226 8.55 2.85 4.30
N GLY A 227 8.20 1.65 3.85
CA GLY A 227 9.01 0.43 4.00
C GLY A 227 8.75 -0.38 5.27
N ALA A 228 7.68 -0.09 6.02
CA ALA A 228 7.28 -0.89 7.17
C ALA A 228 6.68 -2.24 6.74
N GLN A 229 6.81 -3.24 7.61
CA GLN A 229 5.99 -4.45 7.57
C GLN A 229 4.68 -4.15 8.29
N VAL A 230 3.57 -4.15 7.54
CA VAL A 230 2.28 -3.69 8.06
C VAL A 230 1.30 -4.83 8.22
N THR A 231 0.70 -4.94 9.41
CA THR A 231 -0.47 -5.78 9.69
C THR A 231 -1.69 -4.88 9.86
N LEU A 232 -2.71 -5.08 9.04
CA LEU A 232 -3.98 -4.35 9.06
C LEU A 232 -5.07 -5.25 9.66
N VAL A 233 -5.46 -5.01 10.90
CA VAL A 233 -6.61 -5.67 11.54
C VAL A 233 -7.85 -4.84 11.23
N THR A 234 -8.76 -5.38 10.42
CA THR A 234 -9.89 -4.61 9.91
C THR A 234 -11.24 -5.25 10.13
N GLY A 235 -12.18 -4.47 10.63
CA GLY A 235 -13.60 -4.81 10.60
C GLY A 235 -14.16 -4.70 9.18
N PRO A 236 -15.46 -5.03 8.97
CA PRO A 236 -16.08 -5.04 7.65
C PRO A 236 -16.13 -3.63 7.03
N VAL A 237 -15.57 -3.49 5.85
CA VAL A 237 -15.56 -2.25 5.05
C VAL A 237 -15.79 -2.57 3.58
N ALA A 238 -16.18 -1.55 2.79
CA ALA A 238 -16.44 -1.69 1.36
C ALA A 238 -15.24 -1.29 0.46
N ILE A 239 -14.09 -0.97 1.06
CA ILE A 239 -12.88 -0.55 0.34
C ILE A 239 -11.87 -1.70 0.30
N ASP A 240 -11.16 -1.83 -0.82
CA ASP A 240 -10.12 -2.83 -0.97
C ASP A 240 -8.90 -2.53 -0.09
N PRO A 241 -8.28 -3.55 0.52
CA PRO A 241 -7.10 -3.35 1.32
C PRO A 241 -5.90 -2.94 0.45
N PRO A 242 -4.96 -2.14 1.00
CA PRO A 242 -3.73 -1.81 0.29
C PRO A 242 -2.93 -3.06 -0.05
N MET A 243 -2.33 -3.08 -1.25
CA MET A 243 -1.39 -4.15 -1.62
C MET A 243 -0.17 -4.13 -0.67
N PHE A 244 0.47 -5.29 -0.52
CA PHE A 244 1.69 -5.50 0.29
C PHE A 244 1.50 -5.31 1.81
N VAL A 245 0.27 -5.37 2.28
CA VAL A 245 -0.12 -5.30 3.68
C VAL A 245 -0.69 -6.66 4.09
N ASP A 246 -0.30 -7.16 5.27
CA ASP A 246 -0.90 -8.37 5.84
C ASP A 246 -2.26 -8.03 6.46
N VAL A 247 -3.34 -8.60 5.90
CA VAL A 247 -4.71 -8.26 6.30
C VAL A 247 -5.29 -9.34 7.20
N VAL A 248 -5.74 -8.93 8.38
CA VAL A 248 -6.41 -9.77 9.36
C VAL A 248 -7.87 -9.30 9.48
N PRO A 249 -8.82 -9.95 8.78
CA PRO A 249 -10.23 -9.59 8.89
C PRO A 249 -10.81 -10.04 10.23
N VAL A 250 -11.60 -9.17 10.83
CA VAL A 250 -12.34 -9.42 12.09
C VAL A 250 -13.77 -8.93 11.94
N THR A 251 -14.65 -9.38 12.81
CA THR A 251 -16.06 -8.96 12.79
C THR A 251 -16.43 -8.19 14.06
N SER A 252 -16.24 -8.78 15.22
CA SER A 252 -16.65 -8.21 16.50
C SER A 252 -15.51 -7.49 17.24
N ALA A 253 -15.85 -6.75 18.28
CA ALA A 253 -14.89 -6.17 19.21
C ALA A 253 -14.05 -7.24 19.92
N ALA A 254 -14.64 -8.41 20.18
CA ALA A 254 -13.93 -9.55 20.77
C ALA A 254 -12.87 -10.10 19.80
N ASP A 255 -13.22 -10.30 18.52
CA ASP A 255 -12.27 -10.75 17.49
C ASP A 255 -11.12 -9.75 17.32
N MET A 256 -11.45 -8.45 17.29
CA MET A 256 -10.43 -7.39 17.16
C MET A 256 -9.51 -7.36 18.38
N PHE A 257 -10.05 -7.53 19.58
CA PHE A 257 -9.25 -7.63 20.80
C PHE A 257 -8.26 -8.79 20.71
N GLU A 258 -8.71 -9.98 20.36
CA GLU A 258 -7.85 -11.17 20.22
C GLU A 258 -6.81 -11.00 19.13
N ALA A 259 -7.22 -10.51 17.96
CA ALA A 259 -6.31 -10.30 16.81
C ALA A 259 -5.20 -9.29 17.14
N VAL A 260 -5.50 -8.24 17.89
CA VAL A 260 -4.52 -7.21 18.29
C VAL A 260 -3.61 -7.72 19.40
N THR A 261 -4.19 -8.27 20.48
CA THR A 261 -3.41 -8.67 21.66
C THR A 261 -2.45 -9.83 21.40
N SER A 262 -2.87 -10.80 20.57
CA SER A 262 -2.01 -11.92 20.17
C SER A 262 -0.78 -11.50 19.34
N ARG A 263 -0.80 -10.34 18.70
CA ARG A 263 0.27 -9.82 17.84
C ARG A 263 1.05 -8.65 18.45
N ALA A 264 0.52 -8.06 19.53
CA ALA A 264 1.02 -6.80 20.09
C ALA A 264 2.51 -6.84 20.41
N GLN A 265 3.00 -7.94 21.01
CA GLN A 265 4.41 -8.05 21.45
C GLN A 265 5.42 -8.06 20.31
N GLU A 266 4.99 -8.36 19.10
CA GLU A 266 5.85 -8.38 17.92
C GLU A 266 5.92 -7.03 17.19
N GLN A 267 5.05 -6.08 17.51
CA GLN A 267 4.96 -4.80 16.80
C GLN A 267 5.83 -3.72 17.43
N ASP A 268 6.43 -2.88 16.61
CA ASP A 268 7.17 -1.70 17.05
C ASP A 268 6.22 -0.50 17.24
N ILE A 269 5.21 -0.41 16.39
CA ILE A 269 4.20 0.65 16.39
C ILE A 269 2.81 0.04 16.32
N ILE A 270 1.90 0.47 17.18
CA ILE A 270 0.49 0.07 17.13
C ILE A 270 -0.37 1.32 17.02
N ILE A 271 -1.19 1.40 15.96
CA ILE A 271 -2.08 2.53 15.69
C ILE A 271 -3.53 2.04 15.72
N LYS A 272 -4.25 2.37 16.78
CA LYS A 272 -5.65 1.99 16.96
C LYS A 272 -6.58 3.03 16.31
N ALA A 273 -6.89 2.87 15.01
CA ALA A 273 -7.77 3.78 14.26
C ALA A 273 -9.17 3.18 14.00
N ALA A 274 -9.43 1.94 14.38
CA ALA A 274 -10.73 1.30 14.25
C ALA A 274 -11.79 1.95 15.17
N ALA A 275 -13.02 1.99 14.72
CA ALA A 275 -14.19 2.36 15.50
C ALA A 275 -14.79 1.09 16.16
N VAL A 276 -14.18 0.67 17.26
CA VAL A 276 -14.62 -0.48 18.04
C VAL A 276 -15.86 -0.10 18.86
N ALA A 277 -16.88 -0.96 18.86
CA ALA A 277 -18.05 -0.77 19.68
C ALA A 277 -17.71 -0.89 21.18
N ASP A 278 -18.16 0.07 21.98
CA ASP A 278 -17.98 0.08 23.44
C ASP A 278 -18.92 -0.92 24.15
N TYR A 279 -20.00 -1.32 23.45
CA TYR A 279 -21.04 -2.21 23.96
C TYR A 279 -21.38 -3.29 22.93
N THR A 280 -21.67 -4.49 23.43
CA THR A 280 -22.16 -5.63 22.67
C THR A 280 -23.40 -6.23 23.33
N PRO A 281 -24.33 -6.87 22.59
CA PRO A 281 -25.45 -7.58 23.21
C PRO A 281 -24.98 -8.64 24.22
N VAL A 282 -25.65 -8.72 25.38
CA VAL A 282 -25.36 -9.74 26.42
C VAL A 282 -25.57 -11.14 25.84
N THR A 283 -26.56 -11.31 24.99
CA THR A 283 -26.87 -12.56 24.31
C THR A 283 -27.16 -12.31 22.85
N THR A 284 -26.58 -13.12 21.99
CA THR A 284 -26.87 -13.11 20.54
C THR A 284 -27.89 -14.23 20.25
N ALA A 285 -29.02 -13.87 19.65
CA ALA A 285 -30.02 -14.86 19.29
C ALA A 285 -29.53 -15.71 18.10
N THR A 286 -29.75 -17.02 18.17
CA THR A 286 -29.41 -17.97 17.09
C THR A 286 -30.36 -17.89 15.90
N GLU A 287 -31.56 -17.35 16.12
CA GLU A 287 -32.57 -17.12 15.09
C GLU A 287 -33.03 -15.67 15.08
N LYS A 288 -33.57 -15.21 13.94
CA LYS A 288 -34.13 -13.87 13.80
C LYS A 288 -35.24 -13.63 14.85
N ILE A 289 -35.05 -12.62 15.70
CA ILE A 289 -36.05 -12.21 16.70
C ILE A 289 -37.32 -11.76 15.99
N LYS A 290 -38.44 -12.43 16.27
CA LYS A 290 -39.75 -12.07 15.71
C LYS A 290 -40.32 -10.85 16.43
N LYS A 291 -41.11 -10.03 15.70
CA LYS A 291 -41.87 -8.94 16.30
C LYS A 291 -42.84 -9.51 17.35
N LYS A 292 -42.82 -8.90 18.51
CA LYS A 292 -43.80 -9.18 19.60
C LYS A 292 -44.50 -7.86 19.88
N ASP A 293 -45.76 -7.93 20.41
CA ASP A 293 -46.46 -6.75 20.89
C ASP A 293 -45.77 -6.26 22.18
N GLY A 294 -45.55 -4.95 22.29
CA GLY A 294 -44.87 -4.29 23.38
C GLY A 294 -43.45 -3.82 23.08
N ASP A 295 -42.85 -3.10 24.04
CA ASP A 295 -41.50 -2.57 23.92
C ASP A 295 -40.48 -3.70 24.05
N ASN A 296 -39.51 -3.71 23.10
CA ASN A 296 -38.38 -4.63 23.13
C ASN A 296 -37.09 -3.88 23.47
N ALA A 297 -36.40 -4.32 24.53
CA ALA A 297 -35.09 -3.83 24.92
C ALA A 297 -33.99 -4.87 24.58
N ILE A 298 -32.84 -4.40 24.15
CA ILE A 298 -31.65 -5.21 23.97
C ILE A 298 -30.70 -4.88 25.12
N ALA A 299 -30.44 -5.87 25.98
CA ALA A 299 -29.47 -5.71 27.07
C ALA A 299 -28.06 -5.70 26.48
N LEU A 300 -27.28 -4.69 26.88
CA LEU A 300 -25.91 -4.50 26.42
C LEU A 300 -24.91 -4.68 27.56
N THR A 301 -23.73 -5.19 27.24
CA THR A 301 -22.57 -5.27 28.14
C THR A 301 -21.38 -4.54 27.51
N ARG A 302 -20.41 -4.13 28.34
CA ARG A 302 -19.19 -3.47 27.85
C ARG A 302 -18.27 -4.45 27.14
N THR A 303 -17.66 -4.02 26.06
CA THR A 303 -16.59 -4.73 25.37
C THR A 303 -15.24 -4.55 26.09
N LYS A 304 -14.24 -5.34 25.73
CA LYS A 304 -12.88 -5.20 26.28
C LYS A 304 -12.19 -3.96 25.70
N ASP A 305 -11.50 -3.24 26.56
CA ASP A 305 -10.74 -2.05 26.18
C ASP A 305 -9.38 -2.40 25.58
N ILE A 306 -9.28 -2.43 24.26
CA ILE A 306 -8.05 -2.77 23.53
C ILE A 306 -6.92 -1.79 23.85
N LEU A 307 -7.20 -0.48 23.85
CA LEU A 307 -6.16 0.54 24.06
C LEU A 307 -5.64 0.52 25.50
N GLY A 308 -6.53 0.31 26.49
CA GLY A 308 -6.14 0.15 27.88
C GLY A 308 -5.26 -1.08 28.08
N TRP A 309 -5.67 -2.21 27.52
CA TRP A 309 -4.87 -3.45 27.59
C TRP A 309 -3.48 -3.27 26.97
N LEU A 310 -3.38 -2.62 25.81
CA LEU A 310 -2.10 -2.34 25.14
C LEU A 310 -1.17 -1.49 26.02
N GLY A 311 -1.70 -0.45 26.66
CA GLY A 311 -0.92 0.39 27.55
C GLY A 311 -0.41 -0.32 28.82
N GLU A 312 -1.20 -1.29 29.35
CA GLU A 312 -0.82 -2.11 30.50
C GLU A 312 0.24 -3.18 30.15
N HIS A 313 0.25 -3.65 28.89
CA HIS A 313 1.09 -4.77 28.43
C HIS A 313 2.16 -4.36 27.40
N ARG A 314 2.40 -3.05 27.25
CA ARG A 314 3.39 -2.55 26.28
C ARG A 314 4.80 -3.00 26.62
N ARG A 315 5.58 -3.34 25.59
CA ARG A 315 7.01 -3.57 25.74
C ARG A 315 7.82 -2.26 25.66
N GLU A 316 9.02 -2.28 26.19
CA GLU A 316 9.95 -1.15 26.07
C GLU A 316 10.25 -0.82 24.59
N GLY A 317 10.30 0.47 24.26
CA GLY A 317 10.52 0.96 22.89
C GLY A 317 9.34 0.84 21.93
N GLN A 318 8.21 0.28 22.36
CA GLN A 318 6.99 0.21 21.57
C GLN A 318 6.26 1.56 21.58
N PHE A 319 5.73 1.99 20.41
CA PHE A 319 4.94 3.21 20.28
C PHE A 319 3.45 2.87 20.13
N LEU A 320 2.63 3.45 21.01
CA LEU A 320 1.19 3.26 21.02
C LEU A 320 0.46 4.55 20.66
N CYS A 321 -0.37 4.50 19.60
CA CYS A 321 -1.19 5.62 19.13
C CYS A 321 -2.67 5.21 19.12
N GLY A 322 -3.52 6.01 19.75
CA GLY A 322 -4.98 5.82 19.74
C GLY A 322 -5.67 6.95 18.99
N PHE A 323 -6.82 6.65 18.37
CA PHE A 323 -7.73 7.66 17.83
C PHE A 323 -8.83 7.95 18.85
N SER A 324 -9.21 9.22 18.94
CA SER A 324 -10.30 9.71 19.78
C SER A 324 -11.26 10.55 18.98
N MET A 325 -12.54 10.39 19.25
CA MET A 325 -13.61 11.24 18.71
C MET A 325 -14.29 11.91 19.88
N GLU A 326 -14.17 13.22 19.95
CA GLU A 326 -14.76 14.02 21.03
C GLU A 326 -15.58 15.15 20.41
N THR A 327 -16.73 15.39 20.96
CA THR A 327 -17.62 16.50 20.56
C THR A 327 -17.46 17.72 21.46
N GLU A 328 -16.94 17.53 22.68
CA GLU A 328 -16.76 18.58 23.70
C GLU A 328 -15.42 18.37 24.42
N ASN A 329 -14.77 19.47 24.81
CA ASN A 329 -13.50 19.47 25.58
C ASN A 329 -12.43 18.53 25.01
N MET A 330 -12.35 18.47 23.68
CA MET A 330 -11.53 17.50 22.92
C MET A 330 -10.10 17.38 23.44
N LEU A 331 -9.41 18.50 23.68
CA LEU A 331 -8.00 18.50 24.11
C LEU A 331 -7.84 17.92 25.52
N GLU A 332 -8.70 18.29 26.44
CA GLU A 332 -8.62 17.85 27.84
C GLU A 332 -8.96 16.36 27.97
N ASN A 333 -10.06 15.93 27.36
CA ASN A 333 -10.47 14.52 27.35
C ASN A 333 -9.41 13.63 26.70
N SER A 334 -8.79 14.09 25.60
CA SER A 334 -7.75 13.34 24.91
C SER A 334 -6.45 13.26 25.72
N ARG A 335 -6.06 14.33 26.44
CA ARG A 335 -4.92 14.30 27.37
C ARG A 335 -5.14 13.35 28.54
N GLN A 336 -6.35 13.34 29.12
CA GLN A 336 -6.70 12.37 30.14
C GLN A 336 -6.64 10.93 29.63
N LYS A 337 -7.12 10.68 28.40
CA LYS A 337 -7.00 9.37 27.75
C LYS A 337 -5.53 8.96 27.55
N LEU A 338 -4.67 9.87 27.11
CA LEU A 338 -3.25 9.61 26.90
C LEU A 338 -2.60 9.07 28.18
N THR A 339 -2.80 9.75 29.31
CA THR A 339 -2.24 9.35 30.61
C THR A 339 -2.92 8.07 31.14
N LYS A 340 -4.26 8.03 31.15
CA LYS A 340 -5.02 6.90 31.68
C LYS A 340 -4.77 5.59 30.95
N LYS A 341 -4.53 5.66 29.62
CA LYS A 341 -4.28 4.49 28.77
C LYS A 341 -2.80 4.19 28.58
N ASN A 342 -1.91 4.98 29.17
CA ASN A 342 -0.45 4.83 29.05
C ASN A 342 0.00 4.69 27.59
N VAL A 343 -0.45 5.61 26.74
CA VAL A 343 -0.11 5.64 25.31
C VAL A 343 0.73 6.86 24.96
N ASP A 344 1.48 6.82 23.86
CA ASP A 344 2.41 7.88 23.46
C ASP A 344 1.71 9.02 22.71
N MET A 345 0.63 8.71 22.00
CA MET A 345 -0.08 9.68 21.19
C MET A 345 -1.59 9.38 21.12
N ILE A 346 -2.38 10.45 21.14
CA ILE A 346 -3.80 10.42 20.78
C ILE A 346 -4.04 11.32 19.57
N VAL A 347 -4.68 10.79 18.56
CA VAL A 347 -5.16 11.55 17.39
C VAL A 347 -6.62 11.89 17.60
N ALA A 348 -6.90 13.14 17.87
CA ALA A 348 -8.25 13.61 18.13
C ALA A 348 -8.89 14.15 16.85
N ASN A 349 -10.01 13.54 16.44
CA ASN A 349 -10.83 13.97 15.30
C ASN A 349 -11.80 15.07 15.72
N ASN A 350 -11.86 16.17 14.95
CA ASN A 350 -12.83 17.23 15.14
C ASN A 350 -14.06 17.04 14.23
N LEU A 351 -15.13 16.48 14.77
CA LEU A 351 -16.38 16.23 14.03
C LEU A 351 -17.20 17.49 13.70
N LYS A 352 -16.88 18.63 14.32
CA LYS A 352 -17.62 19.89 14.11
C LYS A 352 -17.20 20.63 12.83
N VAL A 353 -16.10 20.23 12.21
CA VAL A 353 -15.59 20.86 10.99
C VAL A 353 -16.19 20.17 9.76
N GLN A 354 -16.81 20.97 8.90
CA GLN A 354 -17.32 20.47 7.62
C GLN A 354 -16.17 19.90 6.77
N GLY A 355 -16.35 18.67 6.25
CA GLY A 355 -15.30 17.94 5.53
C GLY A 355 -14.41 17.06 6.41
N ALA A 356 -14.52 17.14 7.75
CA ALA A 356 -13.92 16.19 8.68
C ALA A 356 -14.93 15.09 9.03
N GLY A 357 -14.53 13.83 9.05
CA GLY A 357 -15.42 12.75 9.46
C GLY A 357 -15.18 11.41 8.76
N PHE A 358 -16.09 10.44 9.01
CA PHE A 358 -15.90 9.05 8.59
C PHE A 358 -15.98 8.83 7.07
N GLY A 359 -16.95 9.44 6.39
CA GLY A 359 -17.28 9.13 4.99
C GLY A 359 -16.43 9.85 3.95
N GLY A 360 -15.89 11.05 4.27
CA GLY A 360 -15.10 11.88 3.36
C GLY A 360 -13.68 11.36 3.12
N ASP A 361 -13.01 11.96 2.14
CA ASP A 361 -11.59 11.65 1.83
C ASP A 361 -10.63 12.63 2.53
N THR A 362 -11.18 13.63 3.23
CA THR A 362 -10.45 14.62 4.01
C THR A 362 -10.65 14.43 5.52
N ASN A 363 -9.75 15.01 6.32
CA ASN A 363 -9.88 15.04 7.77
C ASN A 363 -9.21 16.28 8.38
N VAL A 364 -9.65 16.65 9.60
CA VAL A 364 -9.00 17.62 10.49
C VAL A 364 -8.72 16.91 11.79
N VAL A 365 -7.47 16.83 12.19
CA VAL A 365 -7.06 16.12 13.40
C VAL A 365 -6.08 16.93 14.23
N THR A 366 -6.07 16.67 15.53
CA THR A 366 -5.05 17.19 16.44
C THR A 366 -4.22 16.00 16.96
N LEU A 367 -2.91 16.04 16.75
CA LEU A 367 -1.96 15.09 17.31
C LEU A 367 -1.60 15.55 18.73
N ILE A 368 -1.88 14.73 19.73
CA ILE A 368 -1.70 15.04 21.14
C ILE A 368 -0.70 14.06 21.73
N THR A 369 0.39 14.59 22.28
CA THR A 369 1.46 13.85 22.99
C THR A 369 1.66 14.42 24.39
N ALA A 370 2.57 13.84 25.17
CA ALA A 370 2.94 14.39 26.47
C ALA A 370 3.53 15.80 26.35
N ASP A 371 4.24 16.09 25.25
CA ASP A 371 4.93 17.36 25.03
C ASP A 371 4.02 18.49 24.53
N GLY A 372 2.83 18.17 24.04
CA GLY A 372 1.92 19.17 23.52
C GLY A 372 0.87 18.65 22.54
N ALA A 373 0.25 19.59 21.82
CA ALA A 373 -0.74 19.31 20.81
C ALA A 373 -0.40 20.05 19.50
N ARG A 374 -0.52 19.37 18.36
CA ARG A 374 -0.30 19.90 17.02
C ARG A 374 -1.57 19.70 16.18
N GLU A 375 -2.19 20.78 15.79
CA GLU A 375 -3.35 20.73 14.89
C GLU A 375 -2.89 20.57 13.44
N LEU A 376 -3.51 19.65 12.70
CA LEU A 376 -3.37 19.48 11.27
C LEU A 376 -4.62 20.06 10.60
N PRO A 377 -4.45 21.01 9.65
CA PRO A 377 -5.59 21.61 8.95
C PRO A 377 -6.31 20.59 8.08
N LEU A 378 -7.44 20.98 7.50
CA LEU A 378 -8.19 20.16 6.55
C LEU A 378 -7.28 19.74 5.37
N GLN A 379 -7.08 18.46 5.23
CA GLN A 379 -6.25 17.85 4.18
C GLN A 379 -6.72 16.43 3.88
N SER A 380 -6.15 15.78 2.86
CA SER A 380 -6.49 14.40 2.54
C SER A 380 -6.13 13.43 3.69
N LYS A 381 -6.80 12.30 3.75
CA LYS A 381 -6.47 11.25 4.75
C LYS A 381 -5.08 10.68 4.54
N GLU A 382 -4.61 10.65 3.30
CA GLU A 382 -3.24 10.28 2.93
C GLU A 382 -2.22 11.28 3.52
N ASP A 383 -2.47 12.59 3.39
CA ASP A 383 -1.58 13.61 3.95
C ASP A 383 -1.59 13.59 5.48
N VAL A 384 -2.77 13.35 6.09
CA VAL A 384 -2.86 13.15 7.55
C VAL A 384 -2.04 11.93 7.98
N ALA A 385 -2.15 10.81 7.25
CA ALA A 385 -1.39 9.60 7.54
C ALA A 385 0.12 9.83 7.43
N GLY A 386 0.57 10.54 6.39
CA GLY A 386 1.98 10.91 6.20
C GLY A 386 2.52 11.71 7.39
N LYS A 387 1.84 12.80 7.78
CA LYS A 387 2.25 13.65 8.91
C LYS A 387 2.16 12.94 10.26
N LEU A 388 1.18 12.07 10.45
CA LEU A 388 1.08 11.24 11.64
C LEU A 388 2.30 10.32 11.79
N LEU A 389 2.68 9.61 10.70
CA LEU A 389 3.82 8.70 10.73
C LEU A 389 5.16 9.44 10.87
N GLU A 390 5.29 10.64 10.30
CA GLU A 390 6.45 11.53 10.54
C GLU A 390 6.59 11.86 12.02
N GLU A 391 5.52 12.36 12.65
CA GLU A 391 5.53 12.69 14.08
C GLU A 391 5.85 11.47 14.96
N ILE A 392 5.29 10.28 14.62
CA ILE A 392 5.60 9.03 15.33
C ILE A 392 7.10 8.72 15.24
N MET A 393 7.68 8.80 14.03
CA MET A 393 9.09 8.47 13.83
C MET A 393 10.02 9.47 14.54
N GLU A 394 9.69 10.77 14.53
CA GLU A 394 10.43 11.80 15.28
C GLU A 394 10.42 11.52 16.79
N LYS A 395 9.25 11.18 17.35
CA LYS A 395 9.14 10.84 18.79
C LYS A 395 9.87 9.55 19.17
N MET A 396 9.95 8.58 18.25
CA MET A 396 10.71 7.34 18.50
C MET A 396 12.23 7.55 18.44
N GLN A 397 12.72 8.51 17.67
CA GLN A 397 14.15 8.82 17.58
C GLN A 397 14.62 9.68 18.76
N GLY A 398 13.74 10.43 19.40
CA GLY A 398 14.03 11.25 20.57
C GLY A 398 13.96 10.52 21.92
N LYS A 399 13.58 9.25 21.90
CA LYS A 399 13.59 8.33 23.06
C LYS A 399 14.86 7.48 23.05
#